data_893eece29b33d29daa15a840e7f11086
#
_entry.id   893eece29b33d29daa15a840e7f11086
#
_cell.length_a   1.000
_cell.length_b   1.000
_cell.length_c   1.000
_cell.angle_alpha   90.00
_cell.angle_beta   90.00
_cell.angle_gamma   90.00
#
_symmetry.space_group_name_H-M   'P 1'
#
loop_
_entity.id
_entity.type
_entity.pdbx_description
1 polymer ?
#
loop_
_entity_poly.entity_id
_entity_poly.type
_entity_poly.pdbx_seq_one_letter_code
_entity_poly.pdbx_strand_id
1 'polypeptide(L)'
;MDVFDQIRAGVQGDRSQFFKDLSVPFYGANRPGSKVSQGLRDSFWLQGMMCGLKGAYDCIKAFSETDFTEDLKKFDVPTLILHGDDDQIVPIADSALLSSKIVKGATLKVIPGAPHGMCSTLKDQINAELLAFLQRSQQASA
;
A
#
# COMPACT_ATOMS: atom_id res chain seq x y z
N MET A 1 3.73 5.56 -22.11
CA MET A 1 4.19 6.28 -20.89
C MET A 1 4.03 5.30 -19.75
N ASP A 2 5.10 5.00 -19.04
CA ASP A 2 5.09 4.14 -17.87
C ASP A 2 4.22 4.74 -16.76
N VAL A 3 3.66 3.90 -15.91
CA VAL A 3 2.85 4.33 -14.74
C VAL A 3 3.61 5.32 -13.85
N PHE A 4 4.90 5.08 -13.64
CA PHE A 4 5.74 5.96 -12.83
C PHE A 4 6.03 7.31 -13.51
N ASP A 5 6.09 7.35 -14.83
CA ASP A 5 6.18 8.62 -15.58
C ASP A 5 4.91 9.46 -15.43
N GLN A 6 3.74 8.81 -15.39
CA GLN A 6 2.46 9.49 -15.13
C GLN A 6 2.43 10.07 -13.72
N ILE A 7 2.91 9.33 -12.71
CA ILE A 7 3.02 9.82 -11.32
C ILE A 7 3.99 11.01 -11.25
N ARG A 8 5.15 10.94 -11.90
CA ARG A 8 6.12 12.06 -11.99
C ARG A 8 5.49 13.30 -12.62
N ALA A 9 4.79 13.12 -13.73
CA ALA A 9 4.10 14.21 -14.43
C ALA A 9 3.00 14.84 -13.55
N GLY A 10 2.22 14.03 -12.83
CA GLY A 10 1.20 14.51 -11.89
C GLY A 10 1.80 15.33 -10.74
N VAL A 11 2.90 14.87 -10.15
CA VAL A 11 3.60 15.58 -9.06
C VAL A 11 4.24 16.88 -9.55
N GLN A 12 4.77 16.92 -10.78
CA GLN A 12 5.38 18.14 -11.35
C GLN A 12 4.35 19.15 -11.85
N GLY A 13 3.20 18.69 -12.30
CA GLY A 13 2.11 19.54 -12.80
C GLY A 13 1.25 20.10 -11.66
N ASP A 14 -0.06 19.87 -11.73
CA ASP A 14 -0.97 20.18 -10.64
C ASP A 14 -0.97 19.06 -9.59
N ARG A 15 0.01 19.08 -8.70
CA ARG A 15 0.11 18.07 -7.65
C ARG A 15 -1.07 18.10 -6.67
N SER A 16 -1.73 19.25 -6.54
CA SER A 16 -2.91 19.38 -5.68
C SER A 16 -4.05 18.52 -6.24
N GLN A 17 -4.34 18.68 -7.52
CA GLN A 17 -5.36 17.86 -8.18
C GLN A 17 -4.91 16.40 -8.27
N PHE A 18 -3.64 16.15 -8.58
CA PHE A 18 -3.09 14.79 -8.63
C PHE A 18 -3.32 14.01 -7.32
N PHE A 19 -3.00 14.59 -6.15
CA PHE A 19 -3.22 13.90 -4.88
C PHE A 19 -4.70 13.73 -4.54
N LYS A 20 -5.56 14.66 -4.95
CA LYS A 20 -7.02 14.50 -4.81
C LYS A 20 -7.54 13.33 -5.63
N ASP A 21 -7.12 13.25 -6.89
CA ASP A 21 -7.53 12.18 -7.80
C ASP A 21 -6.99 10.83 -7.36
N LEU A 22 -5.72 10.76 -6.94
CA LEU A 22 -5.08 9.55 -6.44
C LEU A 22 -5.79 8.99 -5.20
N SER A 23 -6.35 9.85 -4.33
CA SER A 23 -7.09 9.42 -3.15
C SER A 23 -8.31 8.55 -3.47
N VAL A 24 -8.85 8.67 -4.68
CA VAL A 24 -10.04 7.94 -5.13
C VAL A 24 -9.75 6.44 -5.27
N PRO A 25 -8.85 6.01 -6.17
CA PRO A 25 -8.49 4.60 -6.29
C PRO A 25 -7.71 4.09 -5.06
N PHE A 26 -6.94 4.94 -4.38
CA PHE A 26 -6.18 4.57 -3.18
C PHE A 26 -7.07 3.98 -2.09
N TYR A 27 -8.21 4.59 -1.83
CA TYR A 27 -9.18 4.12 -0.83
C TYR A 27 -10.34 3.32 -1.44
N GLY A 28 -10.39 3.12 -2.75
CA GLY A 28 -11.51 2.44 -3.43
C GLY A 28 -12.80 3.27 -3.41
N ALA A 29 -12.70 4.61 -3.36
CA ALA A 29 -13.86 5.50 -3.34
C ALA A 29 -14.68 5.45 -4.64
N ASN A 30 -14.08 4.96 -5.74
CA ASN A 30 -14.72 4.72 -7.04
C ASN A 30 -15.49 3.39 -7.13
N ARG A 31 -15.49 2.57 -6.08
CA ARG A 31 -16.18 1.28 -6.10
C ARG A 31 -17.66 1.41 -5.69
N PRO A 32 -18.55 0.63 -6.29
CA PRO A 32 -19.96 0.62 -5.90
C PRO A 32 -20.13 0.35 -4.39
N GLY A 33 -20.96 1.15 -3.73
CA GLY A 33 -21.23 1.00 -2.30
C GLY A 33 -20.11 1.50 -1.36
N SER A 34 -19.07 2.14 -1.89
CA SER A 34 -18.00 2.73 -1.09
C SER A 34 -18.53 3.70 -0.05
N LYS A 35 -18.03 3.58 1.19
CA LYS A 35 -18.36 4.46 2.33
C LYS A 35 -17.17 5.34 2.73
N VAL A 36 -16.19 5.49 1.84
CA VAL A 36 -15.01 6.32 2.09
C VAL A 36 -15.41 7.78 2.26
N SER A 37 -15.11 8.34 3.42
CA SER A 37 -15.47 9.73 3.73
C SER A 37 -14.61 10.72 2.95
N GLN A 38 -15.18 11.90 2.66
CA GLN A 38 -14.41 12.99 2.07
C GLN A 38 -13.29 13.45 3.01
N GLY A 39 -13.51 13.44 4.32
CA GLY A 39 -12.49 13.83 5.30
C GLY A 39 -11.26 12.93 5.28
N LEU A 40 -11.41 11.63 5.06
CA LEU A 40 -10.27 10.71 4.87
C LEU A 40 -9.47 11.06 3.61
N ARG A 41 -10.16 11.35 2.51
CA ARG A 41 -9.54 11.76 1.24
C ARG A 41 -8.85 13.12 1.35
N ASP A 42 -9.45 14.07 2.07
CA ASP A 42 -8.85 15.38 2.32
C ASP A 42 -7.62 15.28 3.21
N SER A 43 -7.61 14.37 4.19
CA SER A 43 -6.42 14.08 5.00
C SER A 43 -5.28 13.52 4.16
N PHE A 44 -5.56 12.60 3.23
CA PHE A 44 -4.57 12.08 2.27
C PHE A 44 -3.98 13.21 1.41
N TRP A 45 -4.85 14.04 0.84
CA TRP A 45 -4.45 15.19 0.05
C TRP A 45 -3.56 16.15 0.85
N LEU A 46 -3.95 16.48 2.09
CA LEU A 46 -3.19 17.38 2.96
C LEU A 46 -1.78 16.83 3.21
N GLN A 47 -1.64 15.54 3.53
CA GLN A 47 -0.34 14.91 3.74
C GLN A 47 0.53 14.97 2.47
N GLY A 48 -0.04 14.74 1.30
CA GLY A 48 0.65 14.89 0.02
C GLY A 48 1.12 16.32 -0.22
N MET A 49 0.31 17.33 0.14
CA MET A 49 0.66 18.74 -0.01
C MET A 49 1.71 19.22 0.99
N MET A 50 1.79 18.60 2.17
CA MET A 50 2.82 18.89 3.17
C MET A 50 4.20 18.34 2.78
N CYS A 51 4.27 17.36 1.89
CA CYS A 51 5.53 16.84 1.38
C CYS A 51 6.21 17.86 0.46
N GLY A 52 7.54 18.02 0.58
CA GLY A 52 8.33 18.86 -0.34
C GLY A 52 8.30 18.29 -1.76
N LEU A 53 8.10 19.16 -2.77
CA LEU A 53 8.00 18.75 -4.17
C LEU A 53 9.18 17.88 -4.62
N LYS A 54 10.43 18.32 -4.32
CA LYS A 54 11.63 17.58 -4.70
C LYS A 54 11.67 16.20 -4.05
N GLY A 55 11.35 16.11 -2.76
CA GLY A 55 11.31 14.83 -2.03
C GLY A 55 10.26 13.88 -2.61
N ALA A 56 9.04 14.37 -2.87
CA ALA A 56 7.99 13.57 -3.49
C ALA A 56 8.42 13.03 -4.86
N TYR A 57 9.02 13.88 -5.69
CA TYR A 57 9.50 13.50 -7.03
C TYR A 57 10.63 12.46 -6.98
N ASP A 58 11.66 12.71 -6.14
CA ASP A 58 12.82 11.82 -6.03
C ASP A 58 12.45 10.45 -5.43
N CYS A 59 11.48 10.41 -4.50
CA CYS A 59 10.97 9.17 -3.92
C CYS A 59 10.29 8.27 -4.96
N ILE A 60 9.68 8.83 -6.02
CA ILE A 60 9.11 8.03 -7.11
C ILE A 60 10.20 7.19 -7.77
N LYS A 61 11.40 7.79 -8.00
CA LYS A 61 12.53 7.06 -8.56
C LYS A 61 13.00 5.96 -7.62
N ALA A 62 13.21 6.28 -6.35
CA ALA A 62 13.65 5.30 -5.35
C ALA A 62 12.67 4.12 -5.26
N PHE A 63 11.37 4.39 -5.24
CA PHE A 63 10.34 3.36 -5.20
C PHE A 63 10.30 2.50 -6.47
N SER A 64 10.41 3.11 -7.66
CA SER A 64 10.23 2.41 -8.95
C SER A 64 11.47 1.67 -9.46
N GLU A 65 12.67 2.04 -9.00
CA GLU A 65 13.94 1.55 -9.57
C GLU A 65 14.77 0.70 -8.58
N THR A 66 14.37 0.62 -7.31
CA THR A 66 15.11 -0.19 -6.31
C THR A 66 14.60 -1.62 -6.32
N ASP A 67 15.50 -2.57 -6.58
CA ASP A 67 15.20 -4.00 -6.49
C ASP A 67 15.57 -4.53 -5.10
N PHE A 68 14.57 -4.99 -4.34
CA PHE A 68 14.73 -5.60 -3.02
C PHE A 68 14.67 -7.12 -3.03
N THR A 69 14.75 -7.78 -4.19
CA THR A 69 14.61 -9.23 -4.31
C THR A 69 15.61 -9.97 -3.42
N GLU A 70 16.89 -9.56 -3.43
CA GLU A 70 17.92 -10.17 -2.61
C GLU A 70 17.79 -9.86 -1.11
N ASP A 71 17.16 -8.75 -0.75
CA ASP A 71 16.87 -8.41 0.65
C ASP A 71 15.70 -9.22 1.17
N LEU A 72 14.64 -9.41 0.37
CA LEU A 72 13.50 -10.27 0.72
C LEU A 72 13.93 -11.73 1.00
N LYS A 73 14.91 -12.26 0.29
CA LYS A 73 15.45 -13.59 0.51
C LYS A 73 16.15 -13.77 1.87
N LYS A 74 16.59 -12.66 2.47
CA LYS A 74 17.29 -12.65 3.77
C LYS A 74 16.36 -12.58 4.98
N PHE A 75 15.04 -12.44 4.75
CA PHE A 75 14.08 -12.43 5.86
C PHE A 75 14.11 -13.76 6.60
N ASP A 76 14.45 -13.72 7.89
CA ASP A 76 14.59 -14.87 8.79
C ASP A 76 13.65 -14.78 10.00
N VAL A 77 12.73 -13.84 9.99
CA VAL A 77 11.75 -13.61 11.05
C VAL A 77 10.33 -13.97 10.58
N PRO A 78 9.42 -14.31 11.53
CA PRO A 78 8.01 -14.51 11.18
C PRO A 78 7.46 -13.29 10.40
N THR A 79 6.91 -13.53 9.22
CA THR A 79 6.47 -12.49 8.32
C THR A 79 5.01 -12.68 7.92
N LEU A 80 4.20 -11.66 8.08
CA LEU A 80 2.84 -11.57 7.58
C LEU A 80 2.76 -10.56 6.44
N ILE A 81 2.22 -10.99 5.30
CA ILE A 81 1.90 -10.12 4.16
C ILE A 81 0.38 -10.02 4.07
N LEU A 82 -0.14 -8.79 4.21
CA LEU A 82 -1.56 -8.48 4.02
C LEU A 82 -1.72 -7.67 2.74
N HIS A 83 -2.63 -8.07 1.84
CA HIS A 83 -2.87 -7.35 0.60
C HIS A 83 -4.33 -7.47 0.16
N GLY A 84 -4.88 -6.37 -0.36
CA GLY A 84 -6.21 -6.36 -0.94
C GLY A 84 -6.19 -6.84 -2.40
N ASP A 85 -7.14 -7.67 -2.80
CA ASP A 85 -7.20 -8.12 -4.19
C ASP A 85 -7.82 -7.09 -5.16
N ASP A 86 -8.39 -6.00 -4.61
CA ASP A 86 -8.84 -4.82 -5.38
C ASP A 86 -7.91 -3.60 -5.20
N ASP A 87 -6.63 -3.85 -4.93
CA ASP A 87 -5.63 -2.79 -4.87
C ASP A 87 -5.35 -2.23 -6.27
N GLN A 88 -5.84 -1.00 -6.52
CA GLN A 88 -5.72 -0.30 -7.79
C GLN A 88 -4.40 0.50 -7.91
N ILE A 89 -3.61 0.57 -6.84
CA ILE A 89 -2.35 1.32 -6.79
C ILE A 89 -1.16 0.39 -7.00
N VAL A 90 -1.12 -0.70 -6.24
CA VAL A 90 -0.09 -1.73 -6.33
C VAL A 90 -0.79 -3.08 -6.54
N PRO A 91 -0.94 -3.53 -7.80
CA PRO A 91 -1.63 -4.78 -8.07
C PRO A 91 -1.00 -5.95 -7.31
N ILE A 92 -1.85 -6.78 -6.70
CA ILE A 92 -1.39 -7.91 -5.88
C ILE A 92 -0.49 -8.89 -6.66
N ALA A 93 -0.72 -9.03 -7.97
CA ALA A 93 0.06 -9.91 -8.84
C ALA A 93 1.51 -9.43 -9.02
N ASP A 94 1.72 -8.11 -8.96
CA ASP A 94 3.02 -7.47 -9.17
C ASP A 94 3.77 -7.23 -7.84
N SER A 95 3.19 -7.65 -6.71
CA SER A 95 3.73 -7.35 -5.38
C SER A 95 3.60 -8.54 -4.40
N ALA A 96 2.49 -8.64 -3.66
CA ALA A 96 2.36 -9.60 -2.56
C ALA A 96 2.44 -11.06 -3.01
N LEU A 97 1.90 -11.41 -4.19
CA LEU A 97 2.02 -12.77 -4.73
C LEU A 97 3.45 -13.13 -5.10
N LEU A 98 4.30 -12.16 -5.46
CA LEU A 98 5.72 -12.38 -5.72
C LEU A 98 6.51 -12.42 -4.40
N SER A 99 6.31 -11.43 -3.53
CA SER A 99 7.02 -11.34 -2.25
C SER A 99 6.78 -12.55 -1.36
N SER A 100 5.55 -13.09 -1.33
CA SER A 100 5.22 -14.29 -0.55
C SER A 100 5.92 -15.56 -1.03
N LYS A 101 6.37 -15.60 -2.28
CA LYS A 101 7.17 -16.72 -2.82
C LYS A 101 8.66 -16.56 -2.52
N ILE A 102 9.13 -15.33 -2.31
CA ILE A 102 10.54 -15.01 -2.07
C ILE A 102 10.85 -15.11 -0.58
N VAL A 103 9.99 -14.55 0.28
CA VAL A 103 10.19 -14.53 1.73
C VAL A 103 9.85 -15.91 2.29
N LYS A 104 10.87 -16.63 2.76
CA LYS A 104 10.71 -17.99 3.29
C LYS A 104 9.83 -17.99 4.54
N GLY A 105 8.76 -18.78 4.50
CA GLY A 105 7.85 -18.94 5.63
C GLY A 105 6.88 -17.77 5.83
N ALA A 106 6.80 -16.84 4.88
CA ALA A 106 5.81 -15.77 4.94
C ALA A 106 4.37 -16.32 4.87
N THR A 107 3.49 -15.76 5.70
CA THR A 107 2.05 -15.97 5.62
C THR A 107 1.43 -14.88 4.77
N LEU A 108 0.86 -15.24 3.63
CA LEU A 108 0.08 -14.30 2.82
C LEU A 108 -1.40 -14.38 3.20
N LYS A 109 -2.00 -13.24 3.53
CA LYS A 109 -3.45 -13.07 3.67
C LYS A 109 -3.95 -12.09 2.63
N VAL A 110 -4.78 -12.57 1.72
CA VAL A 110 -5.49 -11.74 0.76
C VAL A 110 -6.81 -11.29 1.39
N ILE A 111 -7.08 -10.00 1.35
CA ILE A 111 -8.32 -9.41 1.87
C ILE A 111 -9.26 -9.12 0.69
N PRO A 112 -10.36 -9.88 0.53
CA PRO A 112 -11.24 -9.76 -0.63
C PRO A 112 -11.87 -8.36 -0.74
N GLY A 113 -11.80 -7.77 -1.95
CA GLY A 113 -12.37 -6.46 -2.27
C GLY A 113 -11.68 -5.28 -1.58
N ALA A 114 -10.56 -5.50 -0.89
CA ALA A 114 -9.88 -4.45 -0.17
C ALA A 114 -9.03 -3.57 -1.11
N PRO A 115 -9.10 -2.23 -0.96
CA PRO A 115 -8.27 -1.28 -1.69
C PRO A 115 -6.89 -1.17 -1.05
N HIS A 116 -6.00 -0.38 -1.68
CA HIS A 116 -4.66 -0.07 -1.16
C HIS A 116 -4.71 0.52 0.27
N GLY A 117 -5.61 1.45 0.50
CA GLY A 117 -5.80 2.10 1.79
C GLY A 117 -6.60 1.28 2.82
N MET A 118 -6.61 -0.04 2.75
CA MET A 118 -7.39 -0.93 3.60
C MET A 118 -7.10 -0.76 5.10
N CYS A 119 -5.91 -0.33 5.48
CA CYS A 119 -5.57 -0.05 6.89
C CYS A 119 -6.45 1.05 7.50
N SER A 120 -7.00 1.95 6.67
CA SER A 120 -7.94 2.99 7.11
C SER A 120 -9.40 2.57 6.87
N THR A 121 -9.70 1.97 5.71
CA THR A 121 -11.08 1.65 5.31
C THR A 121 -11.62 0.38 5.95
N LEU A 122 -10.75 -0.56 6.30
CA LEU A 122 -11.06 -1.85 6.95
C LEU A 122 -10.26 -2.03 8.25
N LYS A 123 -10.03 -0.93 8.97
CA LYS A 123 -9.12 -0.86 10.12
C LYS A 123 -9.37 -1.94 11.17
N ASP A 124 -10.63 -2.24 11.50
CA ASP A 124 -10.96 -3.20 12.56
C ASP A 124 -10.57 -4.63 12.14
N GLN A 125 -10.81 -4.99 10.87
CA GLN A 125 -10.40 -6.28 10.31
C GLN A 125 -8.88 -6.39 10.24
N ILE A 126 -8.21 -5.38 9.72
CA ILE A 126 -6.74 -5.37 9.58
C ILE A 126 -6.05 -5.41 10.96
N ASN A 127 -6.55 -4.63 11.92
CA ASN A 127 -6.02 -4.66 13.28
C ASN A 127 -6.19 -6.02 13.96
N ALA A 128 -7.33 -6.70 13.76
CA ALA A 128 -7.54 -8.05 14.27
C ALA A 128 -6.54 -9.07 13.69
N GLU A 129 -6.26 -8.99 12.38
CA GLU A 129 -5.29 -9.85 11.71
C GLU A 129 -3.85 -9.61 12.21
N LEU A 130 -3.46 -8.35 12.36
CA LEU A 130 -2.15 -7.97 12.89
C LEU A 130 -1.99 -8.45 14.33
N LEU A 131 -2.99 -8.22 15.18
CA LEU A 131 -2.96 -8.64 16.58
C LEU A 131 -2.85 -10.17 16.71
N ALA A 132 -3.64 -10.91 15.94
CA ALA A 132 -3.60 -12.37 15.92
C ALA A 132 -2.23 -12.90 15.46
N PHE A 133 -1.59 -12.24 14.51
CA PHE A 133 -0.24 -12.60 14.07
C PHE A 133 0.80 -12.37 15.17
N LEU A 134 0.78 -11.21 15.82
CA LEU A 134 1.72 -10.86 16.89
C LEU A 134 1.60 -11.80 18.09
N GLN A 135 0.37 -12.15 18.49
CA GLN A 135 0.14 -13.08 19.61
C GLN A 135 0.67 -14.49 19.32
N ARG A 136 0.49 -15.00 18.09
CA ARG A 136 1.03 -16.30 17.68
C ARG A 136 2.55 -16.31 17.66
N SER A 137 3.16 -15.24 17.18
CA SER A 137 4.63 -15.14 17.12
C SER A 137 5.26 -15.10 18.51
N GLN A 138 4.61 -14.49 19.50
CA GLN A 138 5.07 -14.51 20.88
C GLN A 138 4.99 -15.92 21.51
N GLN A 139 3.92 -16.67 21.25
CA GLN A 139 3.76 -18.04 21.75
C GLN A 139 4.78 -19.04 21.18
N ALA A 140 5.23 -18.82 19.95
CA ALA A 140 6.23 -19.67 19.29
C ALA A 140 7.66 -19.39 19.76
N SER A 141 7.88 -18.27 20.49
CA SER A 141 9.19 -17.86 20.99
C SER A 141 9.36 -18.13 22.50
N ALA A 142 8.33 -18.64 23.17
CA ALA A 142 8.30 -19.00 24.58
C ALA A 142 8.46 -20.52 24.76
#